data_7e0813dd501e0db5b81096353b9f838d
#
_entry.id   7e0813dd501e0db5b81096353b9f838d
#
_cell.length_a   1.000
_cell.length_b   1.000
_cell.length_c   1.000
_cell.angle_alpha   90.00
_cell.angle_beta   90.00
_cell.angle_gamma   90.00
#
_symmetry.space_group_name_H-M   'P 1'
#
loop_
_entity.id
_entity.type
_entity.pdbx_description
1 polymer ?
#
loop_
_entity_poly.entity_id
_entity_poly.type
_entity_poly.pdbx_seq_one_letter_code
_entity_poly.pdbx_strand_id
1 'polypeptide(L)'
;MTSWPSLESMPNNLVNYGVTENGIAIIELASNSSGAPLEDGEIGPNTYTHEMMRDIDTAVVKARFDDDVTVIVFTGHGQKFFSAGASIQMLNSVTPGFKYNFCLHANETLSRLEQTPKLVICAINGHA
;
A
#
# COMPACT_ATOMS: atom_id res chain seq x y z
N MET A 1 7.91 16.17 -19.11
CA MET A 1 7.21 15.98 -17.84
C MET A 1 6.69 14.55 -17.76
N THR A 2 7.04 13.83 -16.72
CA THR A 2 6.57 12.45 -16.53
C THR A 2 5.13 12.49 -16.05
N SER A 3 4.21 11.91 -16.82
CA SER A 3 2.84 11.77 -16.39
C SER A 3 2.73 10.65 -15.34
N TRP A 4 1.77 10.78 -14.44
CA TRP A 4 1.44 9.71 -13.49
C TRP A 4 1.01 8.47 -14.29
N PRO A 5 1.54 7.29 -13.98
CA PRO A 5 1.20 6.10 -14.76
C PRO A 5 -0.24 5.68 -14.51
N SER A 6 -0.78 4.90 -15.43
CA SER A 6 -2.04 4.19 -15.18
C SER A 6 -1.82 3.15 -14.09
N LEU A 7 -2.65 3.16 -13.06
CA LEU A 7 -2.55 2.24 -11.94
C LEU A 7 -3.56 1.11 -12.08
N GLU A 8 -3.12 -0.12 -11.81
CA GLU A 8 -3.99 -1.29 -11.69
C GLU A 8 -4.25 -1.61 -10.21
N SER A 9 -5.44 -2.10 -9.91
CA SER A 9 -5.79 -2.52 -8.56
C SER A 9 -5.18 -3.86 -8.20
N MET A 10 -4.68 -3.99 -6.98
CA MET A 10 -4.27 -5.29 -6.43
C MET A 10 -5.51 -6.11 -6.05
N PRO A 11 -5.36 -7.42 -5.76
CA PRO A 11 -6.50 -8.35 -5.67
C PRO A 11 -7.62 -7.97 -4.70
N ASN A 12 -7.31 -7.24 -3.61
CA ASN A 12 -8.34 -6.81 -2.64
C ASN A 12 -8.84 -5.39 -2.89
N ASN A 13 -8.40 -4.72 -3.96
CA ASN A 13 -8.75 -3.34 -4.31
C ASN A 13 -8.40 -2.30 -3.25
N LEU A 14 -7.33 -2.54 -2.50
CA LEU A 14 -6.87 -1.65 -1.42
C LEU A 14 -5.53 -0.99 -1.71
N VAL A 15 -4.86 -1.44 -2.76
CA VAL A 15 -3.58 -0.89 -3.23
C VAL A 15 -3.62 -0.83 -4.74
N ASN A 16 -3.15 0.28 -5.28
CA ASN A 16 -2.97 0.45 -6.71
C ASN A 16 -1.49 0.42 -7.07
N TYR A 17 -1.17 -0.14 -8.22
CA TYR A 17 0.20 -0.34 -8.68
C TYR A 17 0.36 0.09 -10.13
N GLY A 18 1.43 0.77 -10.44
CA GLY A 18 1.78 1.13 -11.79
C GLY A 18 3.27 1.43 -11.91
N VAL A 19 3.77 1.42 -13.14
CA VAL A 19 5.19 1.69 -13.42
C VAL A 19 5.29 2.80 -14.44
N THR A 20 6.10 3.82 -14.15
CA THR A 20 6.37 4.90 -15.08
C THR A 20 7.31 4.45 -16.20
N GLU A 21 7.38 5.22 -17.29
CA GLU A 21 8.31 4.95 -18.39
C GLU A 21 9.78 4.93 -17.93
N ASN A 22 10.08 5.65 -16.84
CA ASN A 22 11.44 5.74 -16.28
C ASN A 22 11.76 4.62 -15.28
N GLY A 23 10.87 3.65 -15.10
CA GLY A 23 11.12 2.52 -14.20
C GLY A 23 10.85 2.82 -12.73
N ILE A 24 9.92 3.72 -12.45
CA ILE A 24 9.47 4.02 -11.07
C ILE A 24 8.17 3.26 -10.82
N ALA A 25 8.20 2.30 -9.91
CA ALA A 25 6.99 1.62 -9.46
C ALA A 25 6.27 2.49 -8.42
N ILE A 26 4.98 2.70 -8.61
CA ILE A 26 4.11 3.41 -7.66
C ILE A 26 3.27 2.39 -6.92
N ILE A 27 3.35 2.40 -5.60
CA ILE A 27 2.49 1.61 -4.71
C ILE A 27 1.63 2.62 -3.95
N GLU A 28 0.33 2.66 -4.26
CA GLU A 28 -0.59 3.63 -3.71
C GLU A 28 -1.61 2.95 -2.80
N LEU A 29 -1.64 3.36 -1.53
CA LEU A 29 -2.65 2.90 -0.57
C LEU A 29 -3.99 3.59 -0.85
N ALA A 30 -5.09 2.84 -0.85
CA ALA A 30 -6.41 3.39 -1.18
C ALA A 30 -7.50 2.66 -0.40
N SER A 31 -7.90 3.22 0.75
CA SER A 31 -8.97 2.67 1.56
C SER A 31 -9.70 3.74 2.36
N ASN A 32 -10.94 3.41 2.79
CA ASN A 32 -11.73 4.27 3.67
C ASN A 32 -11.39 4.05 5.15
N SER A 33 -12.12 4.69 6.05
CA SER A 33 -11.85 4.64 7.49
C SER A 33 -12.02 3.25 8.12
N SER A 34 -12.82 2.39 7.52
CA SER A 34 -12.97 1.00 7.98
C SER A 34 -11.92 0.06 7.37
N GLY A 35 -11.14 0.53 6.41
CA GLY A 35 -10.20 -0.29 5.66
C GLY A 35 -10.80 -0.96 4.44
N ALA A 36 -11.99 -0.54 4.00
CA ALA A 36 -12.63 -1.04 2.80
C ALA A 36 -12.18 -0.24 1.56
N PRO A 37 -12.35 -0.80 0.35
CA PRO A 37 -12.02 -0.09 -0.88
C PRO A 37 -12.77 1.24 -1.01
N LEU A 38 -12.11 2.23 -1.62
CA LEU A 38 -12.72 3.51 -1.94
C LEU A 38 -13.70 3.36 -3.10
N GLU A 39 -14.81 4.09 -3.03
CA GLU A 39 -15.71 4.27 -4.17
C GLU A 39 -15.17 5.34 -5.12
N ASP A 40 -15.74 5.44 -6.32
CA ASP A 40 -15.31 6.41 -7.32
C ASP A 40 -15.39 7.84 -6.75
N GLY A 41 -14.26 8.55 -6.81
CA GLY A 41 -14.15 9.91 -6.31
C GLY A 41 -14.05 10.05 -4.80
N GLU A 42 -14.14 8.96 -4.05
CA GLU A 42 -13.97 8.96 -2.60
C GLU A 42 -12.49 9.13 -2.23
N ILE A 43 -12.24 9.93 -1.18
CA ILE A 43 -10.92 10.07 -0.57
C ILE A 43 -11.05 9.61 0.88
N GLY A 44 -10.25 8.63 1.27
CA GLY A 44 -10.28 8.09 2.61
C GLY A 44 -8.94 8.22 3.32
N PRO A 45 -8.90 7.84 4.60
CA PRO A 45 -7.68 7.95 5.42
C PRO A 45 -6.63 6.86 5.12
N ASN A 46 -6.87 5.99 4.16
CA ASN A 46 -5.97 4.91 3.77
C ASN A 46 -5.60 4.03 4.97
N THR A 47 -6.62 3.64 5.71
CA THR A 47 -6.51 2.78 6.88
C THR A 47 -6.14 1.37 6.43
N TYR A 48 -5.15 0.74 7.06
CA TYR A 48 -4.73 -0.59 6.65
C TYR A 48 -5.38 -1.70 7.48
N THR A 49 -5.63 -2.80 6.80
CA THR A 49 -6.19 -4.04 7.31
C THR A 49 -5.27 -5.20 6.91
N HIS A 50 -5.63 -6.40 7.34
CA HIS A 50 -4.98 -7.62 6.89
C HIS A 50 -5.00 -7.74 5.35
N GLU A 51 -6.13 -7.42 4.73
CA GLU A 51 -6.30 -7.49 3.28
C GLU A 51 -5.41 -6.46 2.57
N MET A 52 -5.31 -5.24 3.08
CA MET A 52 -4.40 -4.24 2.52
C MET A 52 -2.94 -4.69 2.64
N MET A 53 -2.54 -5.29 3.75
CA MET A 53 -1.17 -5.80 3.90
C MET A 53 -0.85 -6.89 2.88
N ARG A 54 -1.83 -7.72 2.52
CA ARG A 54 -1.68 -8.69 1.42
C ARG A 54 -1.48 -8.01 0.08
N ASP A 55 -2.23 -6.96 -0.19
CA ASP A 55 -2.09 -6.19 -1.42
C ASP A 55 -0.73 -5.48 -1.48
N ILE A 56 -0.27 -4.91 -0.37
CA ILE A 56 1.06 -4.30 -0.28
C ILE A 56 2.13 -5.35 -0.58
N ASP A 57 2.03 -6.52 0.03
CA ASP A 57 2.99 -7.61 -0.18
C ASP A 57 3.03 -8.05 -1.65
N THR A 58 1.88 -8.18 -2.27
CA THR A 58 1.77 -8.50 -3.70
C THR A 58 2.46 -7.44 -4.57
N ALA A 59 2.21 -6.16 -4.28
CA ALA A 59 2.82 -5.05 -5.02
C ALA A 59 4.35 -5.01 -4.82
N VAL A 60 4.82 -5.21 -3.61
CA VAL A 60 6.27 -5.24 -3.29
C VAL A 60 6.96 -6.36 -4.06
N VAL A 61 6.41 -7.56 -4.04
CA VAL A 61 6.99 -8.71 -4.75
C VAL A 61 6.96 -8.47 -6.25
N LYS A 62 5.87 -7.91 -6.78
CA LYS A 62 5.77 -7.55 -8.19
C LYS A 62 6.85 -6.55 -8.60
N ALA A 63 7.06 -5.50 -7.82
CA ALA A 63 8.09 -4.50 -8.09
C ALA A 63 9.50 -5.09 -7.97
N ARG A 64 9.71 -6.02 -7.02
CA ARG A 64 11.00 -6.68 -6.82
C ARG A 64 11.44 -7.47 -8.05
N PHE A 65 10.53 -8.21 -8.66
CA PHE A 65 10.82 -9.09 -9.78
C PHE A 65 10.71 -8.41 -11.15
N ASP A 66 10.29 -7.15 -11.20
CA ASP A 66 10.21 -6.40 -12.45
C ASP A 66 11.58 -5.76 -12.76
N ASP A 67 12.26 -6.30 -13.77
CA ASP A 67 13.60 -5.84 -14.18
C ASP A 67 13.60 -4.40 -14.68
N ASP A 68 12.46 -3.88 -15.10
CA ASP A 68 12.34 -2.49 -15.57
C ASP A 68 12.17 -1.50 -14.41
N VAL A 69 11.93 -1.98 -13.20
CA VAL A 69 11.76 -1.14 -12.01
C VAL A 69 13.10 -0.95 -11.30
N THR A 70 13.49 0.31 -11.11
CA THR A 70 14.71 0.69 -10.39
C THR A 70 14.42 1.42 -9.08
N VAL A 71 13.26 2.08 -8.98
CA VAL A 71 12.82 2.84 -7.81
C VAL A 71 11.39 2.46 -7.46
N ILE A 72 11.10 2.32 -6.17
CA ILE A 72 9.75 2.09 -5.66
C ILE A 72 9.31 3.31 -4.87
N VAL A 73 8.17 3.89 -5.24
CA VAL A 73 7.54 4.99 -4.50
C VAL A 73 6.29 4.46 -3.79
N PHE A 74 6.23 4.66 -2.49
CA PHE A 74 5.12 4.27 -1.64
C PHE A 74 4.36 5.53 -1.22
N THR A 75 3.08 5.61 -1.53
CA THR A 75 2.27 6.80 -1.28
C THR A 75 0.82 6.46 -0.93
N GLY A 76 0.02 7.45 -0.58
CA GLY A 76 -1.42 7.30 -0.33
C GLY A 76 -2.25 7.98 -1.40
N HIS A 77 -3.45 7.45 -1.61
CA HIS A 77 -4.41 8.03 -2.54
C HIS A 77 -4.96 9.36 -1.99
N GLY A 78 -5.06 10.36 -2.85
CA GLY A 78 -5.57 11.68 -2.51
C GLY A 78 -4.49 12.62 -1.98
N GLN A 79 -4.94 13.75 -1.44
CA GLN A 79 -4.03 14.81 -0.96
C GLN A 79 -4.14 15.05 0.55
N LYS A 80 -5.01 14.32 1.24
CA LYS A 80 -5.28 14.57 2.66
C LYS A 80 -4.56 13.60 3.59
N PHE A 81 -4.49 12.33 3.22
CA PHE A 81 -3.90 11.29 4.05
C PHE A 81 -2.86 10.48 3.29
N PHE A 82 -1.75 10.22 3.94
CA PHE A 82 -0.87 9.13 3.56
C PHE A 82 -1.46 7.80 4.08
N SER A 83 -1.58 7.67 5.38
CA SER A 83 -2.28 6.57 6.05
C SER A 83 -2.55 6.93 7.51
N ALA A 84 -3.76 6.66 7.97
CA ALA A 84 -4.12 6.86 9.38
C ALA A 84 -3.72 5.67 10.28
N GLY A 85 -3.08 4.64 9.72
CA GLY A 85 -2.67 3.46 10.47
C GLY A 85 -3.67 2.32 10.41
N ALA A 86 -3.59 1.38 11.34
CA ALA A 86 -4.43 0.19 11.35
C ALA A 86 -5.89 0.52 11.63
N SER A 87 -6.80 -0.25 11.01
CA SER A 87 -8.23 -0.12 11.27
C SER A 87 -8.56 -0.49 12.71
N ILE A 88 -9.05 0.47 13.48
CA ILE A 88 -9.52 0.23 14.85
C ILE A 88 -10.71 -0.71 14.83
N GLN A 89 -11.61 -0.57 13.86
CA GLN A 89 -12.75 -1.45 13.69
C GLN A 89 -12.31 -2.91 13.51
N MET A 90 -11.33 -3.16 12.66
CA MET A 90 -10.77 -4.50 12.48
C MET A 90 -10.15 -5.01 13.79
N LEU A 91 -9.32 -4.20 14.45
CA LEU A 91 -8.65 -4.61 15.68
C LEU A 91 -9.64 -4.96 16.81
N ASN A 92 -10.78 -4.28 16.86
CA ASN A 92 -11.82 -4.56 17.84
C ASN A 92 -12.63 -5.83 17.54
N SER A 93 -12.60 -6.30 16.30
CA SER A 93 -13.44 -7.42 15.84
C SER A 93 -12.73 -8.77 15.79
N VAL A 94 -11.40 -8.78 15.94
CA VAL A 94 -10.59 -9.99 15.74
C VAL A 94 -10.06 -10.56 17.05
N THR A 95 -9.69 -11.85 17.01
CA THR A 95 -9.11 -12.56 18.16
C THR A 95 -7.67 -12.12 18.43
N PRO A 96 -7.14 -12.33 19.66
CA PRO A 96 -5.72 -12.09 19.94
C PRO A 96 -4.78 -12.87 19.03
N GLY A 97 -5.12 -14.11 18.67
CA GLY A 97 -4.33 -14.92 17.74
C GLY A 97 -4.27 -14.31 16.34
N PHE A 98 -5.39 -13.79 15.86
CA PHE A 98 -5.42 -13.09 14.60
C PHE A 98 -4.56 -11.82 14.64
N LYS A 99 -4.66 -11.03 15.72
CA LYS A 99 -3.83 -9.83 15.89
C LYS A 99 -2.33 -10.15 15.81
N TYR A 100 -1.91 -11.22 16.48
CA TYR A 100 -0.53 -11.68 16.44
C TYR A 100 -0.09 -11.95 15.00
N ASN A 101 -0.85 -12.75 14.27
CA ASN A 101 -0.54 -13.12 12.90
C ASN A 101 -0.61 -11.92 11.94
N PHE A 102 -1.54 -11.01 12.17
CA PHE A 102 -1.65 -9.77 11.40
C PHE A 102 -0.40 -8.89 11.60
N CYS A 103 0.02 -8.68 12.84
CA CYS A 103 1.23 -7.90 13.13
C CYS A 103 2.49 -8.56 12.56
N LEU A 104 2.58 -9.88 12.67
CA LEU A 104 3.70 -10.65 12.12
C LEU A 104 3.77 -10.48 10.59
N HIS A 105 2.63 -10.67 9.90
CA HIS A 105 2.57 -10.50 8.44
C HIS A 105 2.91 -9.07 8.01
N ALA A 106 2.40 -8.06 8.73
CA ALA A 106 2.72 -6.67 8.44
C ALA A 106 4.22 -6.39 8.57
N ASN A 107 4.85 -6.86 9.63
CA ASN A 107 6.30 -6.73 9.82
C ASN A 107 7.10 -7.45 8.75
N GLU A 108 6.67 -8.65 8.37
CA GLU A 108 7.34 -9.41 7.29
C GLU A 108 7.21 -8.70 5.94
N THR A 109 6.05 -8.14 5.65
CA THR A 109 5.81 -7.37 4.41
C THR A 109 6.72 -6.14 4.35
N LEU A 110 6.81 -5.39 5.43
CA LEU A 110 7.69 -4.21 5.50
C LEU A 110 9.17 -4.62 5.43
N SER A 111 9.54 -5.75 6.01
CA SER A 111 10.89 -6.31 5.88
C SER A 111 11.20 -6.68 4.44
N ARG A 112 10.25 -7.26 3.71
CA ARG A 112 10.45 -7.56 2.27
C ARG A 112 10.64 -6.29 1.46
N LEU A 113 9.89 -5.24 1.75
CA LEU A 113 10.08 -3.93 1.10
C LEU A 113 11.49 -3.39 1.38
N GLU A 114 11.91 -3.42 2.65
CA GLU A 114 13.23 -2.93 3.07
C GLU A 114 14.38 -3.74 2.47
N GLN A 115 14.21 -5.05 2.32
CA GLN A 115 15.22 -5.94 1.76
C GLN A 115 15.25 -5.94 0.23
N THR A 116 14.29 -5.32 -0.42
CA THR A 116 14.27 -5.25 -1.89
C THR A 116 15.46 -4.40 -2.36
N PRO A 117 16.32 -4.94 -3.26
CA PRO A 117 17.54 -4.24 -3.69
C PRO A 117 17.24 -3.14 -4.71
N LYS A 118 16.36 -2.23 -4.36
CA LYS A 118 15.93 -1.09 -5.15
C LYS A 118 15.74 0.09 -4.21
N LEU A 119 15.90 1.31 -4.71
CA LEU A 119 15.65 2.50 -3.90
C LEU A 119 14.16 2.60 -3.57
N VAL A 120 13.85 2.74 -2.29
CA VAL A 120 12.47 2.91 -1.82
C VAL A 120 12.30 4.32 -1.28
N ILE A 121 11.31 5.02 -1.80
CA ILE A 121 10.97 6.39 -1.40
C ILE A 121 9.54 6.39 -0.87
N CYS A 122 9.34 6.93 0.32
CA CYS A 122 8.02 7.14 0.87
C CYS A 122 7.60 8.58 0.57
N ALA A 123 6.66 8.75 -0.36
CA ALA A 123 6.10 10.06 -0.70
C ALA A 123 4.90 10.34 0.19
N ILE A 124 5.15 11.02 1.31
CA ILE A 124 4.11 11.31 2.30
C ILE A 124 3.28 12.49 1.81
N ASN A 125 2.09 12.19 1.33
CA ASN A 125 1.20 13.12 0.65
C ASN A 125 0.18 13.80 1.58
N GLY A 126 0.24 13.56 2.89
CA GLY A 126 -0.69 14.12 3.85
C GLY A 126 -0.46 13.55 5.26
N HIS A 127 -1.52 13.48 6.04
CA HIS A 127 -1.43 12.96 7.41
C HIS A 127 -0.97 11.49 7.42
N ALA A 128 -0.09 11.22 8.35
CA ALA A 128 0.50 9.90 8.53
C ALA A 128 0.44 9.44 9.99
#